data_c34c99b600e1183a0e5b5b746c47dbc4
#
_entry.id   c34c99b600e1183a0e5b5b746c47dbc4
#
_cell.length_a   1.000
_cell.length_b   1.000
_cell.length_c   1.000
_cell.angle_alpha   90.00
_cell.angle_beta   90.00
_cell.angle_gamma   90.00
#
_symmetry.space_group_name_H-M   'P 1'
#
loop_
_entity.id
_entity.type
_entity.pdbx_description
1 polymer ?
#
loop_
_entity_poly.entity_id
_entity_poly.type
_entity_poly.pdbx_seq_one_letter_code
_entity_poly.pdbx_strand_id
1 'polypeptide(L)'
;MAKTQTAEQSIAGLAQGDPDVLETVTRMTEGTLERSGLDEKTFMLVRVAALVASDAAPVSYLANLGVAAEAGITLDQVVGTMVAVAPVVGTARITAAASNMARAGVLGESLGELVDEIE
;
A
#
# COMPACT_ATOMS: atom_id res chain seq x y z
N MET A 1 16.89 17.83 21.62
CA MET A 1 15.50 18.03 22.02
C MET A 1 14.57 17.79 20.82
N ALA A 2 13.58 16.97 21.00
CA ALA A 2 12.66 16.64 19.91
C ALA A 2 11.82 17.88 19.56
N LYS A 3 11.65 18.13 18.25
CA LYS A 3 10.76 19.19 17.77
C LYS A 3 9.32 18.73 17.95
N THR A 4 8.50 19.61 18.52
CA THR A 4 7.08 19.37 18.60
C THR A 4 6.44 19.81 17.28
N GLN A 5 5.83 18.87 16.58
CA GLN A 5 5.10 19.20 15.36
C GLN A 5 3.69 19.65 15.69
N THR A 6 3.17 20.59 14.89
CA THR A 6 1.75 20.93 14.94
C THR A 6 0.93 19.78 14.37
N ALA A 7 -0.35 19.75 14.67
CA ALA A 7 -1.28 18.76 14.11
C ALA A 7 -1.27 18.80 12.57
N GLU A 8 -1.26 20.01 12.00
CA GLU A 8 -1.22 20.20 10.55
C GLU A 8 0.04 19.64 9.92
N GLN A 9 1.20 19.87 10.56
CA GLN A 9 2.48 19.34 10.09
C GLN A 9 2.50 17.81 10.14
N SER A 10 1.95 17.23 11.19
CA SER A 10 1.86 15.78 11.34
C SER A 10 0.97 15.17 10.27
N ILE A 11 -0.18 15.79 10.01
CA ILE A 11 -1.10 15.33 8.97
C ILE A 11 -0.45 15.43 7.60
N ALA A 12 0.22 16.53 7.30
CA ALA A 12 0.92 16.70 6.03
C ALA A 12 2.02 15.66 5.85
N GLY A 13 2.78 15.37 6.89
CA GLY A 13 3.82 14.34 6.86
C GLY A 13 3.25 12.95 6.59
N LEU A 14 2.16 12.60 7.28
CA LEU A 14 1.47 11.34 7.08
C LEU A 14 0.95 11.20 5.65
N ALA A 15 0.35 12.27 5.11
CA ALA A 15 -0.22 12.26 3.77
C ALA A 15 0.85 12.13 2.68
N GLN A 16 2.05 12.65 2.93
CA GLN A 16 3.15 12.62 1.97
C GLN A 16 4.07 11.42 2.12
N GLY A 17 3.82 10.57 3.12
CA GLY A 17 4.68 9.42 3.37
C GLY A 17 6.01 9.81 3.97
N ASP A 18 5.98 10.63 5.01
CA ASP A 18 7.18 11.06 5.75
C ASP A 18 8.08 9.86 6.06
N PRO A 19 9.42 9.95 5.86
CA PRO A 19 10.34 8.84 6.11
C PRO A 19 10.24 8.24 7.51
N ASP A 20 10.03 9.06 8.53
CA ASP A 20 9.90 8.56 9.91
C ASP A 20 8.62 7.73 10.08
N VAL A 21 7.54 8.15 9.42
CA VAL A 21 6.27 7.41 9.42
C VAL A 21 6.43 6.07 8.69
N LEU A 22 7.07 6.09 7.52
CA LEU A 22 7.32 4.87 6.74
C LEU A 22 8.21 3.89 7.50
N GLU A 23 9.21 4.38 8.21
CA GLU A 23 10.06 3.55 9.06
C GLU A 23 9.25 2.90 10.18
N THR A 24 8.37 3.64 10.82
CA THR A 24 7.50 3.13 11.87
C THR A 24 6.58 2.02 11.33
N VAL A 25 5.97 2.23 10.17
CA VAL A 25 5.13 1.22 9.51
C VAL A 25 5.94 -0.03 9.20
N THR A 26 7.17 0.13 8.71
CA THR A 26 8.06 -1.00 8.42
C THR A 26 8.35 -1.82 9.67
N ARG A 27 8.66 -1.18 10.79
CA ARG A 27 8.90 -1.87 12.06
C ARG A 27 7.66 -2.60 12.56
N MET A 28 6.50 -1.98 12.45
CA MET A 28 5.23 -2.61 12.82
C MET A 28 4.97 -3.84 11.95
N THR A 29 5.30 -3.75 10.67
CA THR A 29 5.15 -4.87 9.73
C THR A 29 6.03 -6.05 10.14
N GLU A 30 7.29 -5.80 10.47
CA GLU A 30 8.23 -6.85 10.88
C GLU A 30 7.74 -7.58 12.13
N GLY A 31 7.35 -6.84 13.16
CA GLY A 31 6.86 -7.44 14.39
C GLY A 31 5.57 -8.24 14.20
N THR A 32 4.69 -7.75 13.35
CA THR A 32 3.42 -8.41 13.05
C THR A 32 3.63 -9.69 12.25
N LEU A 33 4.57 -9.68 11.29
CA LEU A 33 4.91 -10.86 10.50
C LEU A 33 5.30 -12.01 11.42
N GLU A 34 6.23 -11.77 12.34
CA GLU A 34 6.70 -12.79 13.27
C GLU A 34 5.56 -13.37 14.09
N ARG A 35 4.73 -12.51 14.66
CA ARG A 35 3.60 -12.95 15.51
C ARG A 35 2.48 -13.63 14.74
N SER A 36 2.35 -13.34 13.44
CA SER A 36 1.30 -13.93 12.62
C SER A 36 1.49 -15.41 12.34
N GLY A 37 2.75 -15.88 12.38
CA GLY A 37 3.07 -17.25 12.02
C GLY A 37 2.93 -17.56 10.53
N LEU A 38 2.62 -16.56 9.71
CA LEU A 38 2.51 -16.73 8.26
C LEU A 38 3.90 -16.57 7.62
N ASP A 39 4.10 -17.21 6.46
CA ASP A 39 5.28 -16.92 5.68
C ASP A 39 5.20 -15.49 5.12
N GLU A 40 6.34 -14.94 4.76
CA GLU A 40 6.43 -13.54 4.37
C GLU A 40 5.55 -13.20 3.17
N LYS A 41 5.53 -14.05 2.14
CA LYS A 41 4.72 -13.82 0.94
C LYS A 41 3.23 -13.84 1.25
N THR A 42 2.78 -14.84 1.99
CA THR A 42 1.37 -14.94 2.39
C THR A 42 0.97 -13.73 3.22
N PHE A 43 1.81 -13.34 4.17
CA PHE A 43 1.59 -12.16 5.00
C PHE A 43 1.40 -10.91 4.15
N MET A 44 2.29 -10.69 3.17
CA MET A 44 2.21 -9.49 2.33
C MET A 44 0.98 -9.49 1.41
N LEU A 45 0.58 -10.65 0.90
CA LEU A 45 -0.64 -10.76 0.08
C LEU A 45 -1.90 -10.46 0.91
N VAL A 46 -1.94 -10.93 2.16
CA VAL A 46 -3.02 -10.60 3.10
C VAL A 46 -3.10 -9.09 3.35
N ARG A 47 -1.95 -8.45 3.52
CA ARG A 47 -1.90 -7.00 3.72
C ARG A 47 -2.38 -6.24 2.48
N VAL A 48 -2.00 -6.68 1.29
CA VAL A 48 -2.49 -6.08 0.04
C VAL A 48 -4.01 -6.19 -0.03
N ALA A 49 -4.57 -7.35 0.27
CA ALA A 49 -6.02 -7.55 0.30
C ALA A 49 -6.71 -6.59 1.28
N ALA A 50 -6.13 -6.40 2.46
CA ALA A 50 -6.66 -5.49 3.47
C ALA A 50 -6.61 -4.03 3.01
N LEU A 51 -5.53 -3.63 2.33
CA LEU A 51 -5.41 -2.27 1.77
C LEU A 51 -6.50 -2.01 0.73
N VAL A 52 -6.75 -2.98 -0.15
CA VAL A 52 -7.80 -2.87 -1.16
C VAL A 52 -9.17 -2.74 -0.50
N ALA A 53 -9.45 -3.59 0.47
CA ALA A 53 -10.74 -3.61 1.17
C ALA A 53 -10.99 -2.32 1.97
N SER A 54 -9.95 -1.73 2.53
CA SER A 54 -10.04 -0.52 3.35
C SER A 54 -9.96 0.77 2.54
N ASP A 55 -9.86 0.68 1.22
CA ASP A 55 -9.71 1.85 0.32
C ASP A 55 -8.52 2.72 0.73
N ALA A 56 -7.35 2.11 0.81
CA ALA A 56 -6.15 2.75 1.27
C ALA A 56 -5.68 3.87 0.32
N ALA A 57 -5.06 4.89 0.91
CA ALA A 57 -4.47 6.00 0.16
C ALA A 57 -3.21 5.56 -0.59
N PRO A 58 -2.79 6.31 -1.63
CA PRO A 58 -1.59 5.97 -2.40
C PRO A 58 -0.34 5.76 -1.53
N VAL A 59 -0.15 6.55 -0.48
CA VAL A 59 1.02 6.43 0.39
C VAL A 59 1.08 5.07 1.10
N SER A 60 -0.07 4.51 1.47
CA SER A 60 -0.13 3.18 2.10
C SER A 60 0.28 2.09 1.12
N TYR A 61 -0.12 2.21 -0.15
CA TYR A 61 0.33 1.30 -1.20
C TYR A 61 1.83 1.42 -1.43
N LEU A 62 2.35 2.65 -1.49
CA LEU A 62 3.79 2.86 -1.67
C LEU A 62 4.59 2.14 -0.59
N ALA A 63 4.22 2.32 0.67
CA ALA A 63 4.92 1.71 1.79
C ALA A 63 4.84 0.19 1.79
N ASN A 64 3.64 -0.36 1.62
CA ASN A 64 3.42 -1.81 1.74
C ASN A 64 3.86 -2.59 0.51
N LEU A 65 3.62 -2.06 -0.70
CA LEU A 65 4.01 -2.74 -1.92
C LEU A 65 5.51 -2.69 -2.15
N GLY A 66 6.20 -1.68 -1.63
CA GLY A 66 7.66 -1.65 -1.62
C GLY A 66 8.23 -2.82 -0.83
N VAL A 67 7.72 -3.06 0.37
CA VAL A 67 8.13 -4.20 1.20
C VAL A 67 7.74 -5.52 0.55
N ALA A 68 6.55 -5.58 -0.05
CA ALA A 68 6.08 -6.77 -0.76
C ALA A 68 7.01 -7.15 -1.92
N ALA A 69 7.46 -6.15 -2.70
CA ALA A 69 8.39 -6.38 -3.81
C ALA A 69 9.71 -6.96 -3.31
N GLU A 70 10.23 -6.46 -2.20
CA GLU A 70 11.45 -6.99 -1.57
C GLU A 70 11.26 -8.44 -1.11
N ALA A 71 10.06 -8.82 -0.71
CA ALA A 71 9.73 -10.18 -0.31
C ALA A 71 9.51 -11.12 -1.51
N GLY A 72 9.61 -10.60 -2.73
CA GLY A 72 9.46 -11.38 -3.95
C GLY A 72 8.03 -11.48 -4.46
N ILE A 73 7.12 -10.63 -3.99
CA ILE A 73 5.77 -10.56 -4.52
C ILE A 73 5.82 -9.91 -5.90
N THR A 74 5.22 -10.58 -6.88
CA THR A 74 5.16 -10.08 -8.25
C THR A 74 3.91 -9.22 -8.46
N LEU A 75 3.93 -8.41 -9.51
CA LEU A 75 2.75 -7.63 -9.88
C LEU A 75 1.57 -8.55 -10.22
N ASP A 76 1.84 -9.69 -10.87
CA ASP A 76 0.79 -10.68 -11.16
C ASP A 76 0.13 -11.20 -9.88
N GLN A 77 0.90 -11.38 -8.81
CA GLN A 77 0.35 -11.81 -7.51
C GLN A 77 -0.50 -10.71 -6.88
N VAL A 78 -0.13 -9.46 -7.04
CA VAL A 78 -0.95 -8.32 -6.59
C VAL A 78 -2.27 -8.30 -7.34
N VAL A 79 -2.24 -8.44 -8.65
CA VAL A 79 -3.44 -8.51 -9.50
C VAL A 79 -4.30 -9.71 -9.09
N GLY A 80 -3.69 -10.87 -8.89
CA GLY A 80 -4.38 -12.07 -8.44
C GLY A 80 -5.10 -11.88 -7.11
N THR A 81 -4.46 -11.15 -6.19
CA THR A 81 -5.07 -10.79 -4.90
C THR A 81 -6.30 -9.92 -5.09
N MET A 82 -6.22 -8.93 -5.98
CA MET A 82 -7.35 -8.06 -6.29
C MET A 82 -8.52 -8.83 -6.90
N VAL A 83 -8.21 -9.75 -7.82
CA VAL A 83 -9.22 -10.63 -8.42
C VAL A 83 -9.88 -11.50 -7.35
N ALA A 84 -9.08 -12.07 -6.46
CA ALA A 84 -9.58 -12.96 -5.41
C ALA A 84 -10.55 -12.26 -4.45
N VAL A 85 -10.28 -10.99 -4.11
CA VAL A 85 -11.13 -10.27 -3.15
C VAL A 85 -12.26 -9.49 -3.81
N ALA A 86 -12.26 -9.37 -5.14
CA ALA A 86 -13.26 -8.57 -5.87
C ALA A 86 -14.72 -8.94 -5.52
N PRO A 87 -15.09 -10.23 -5.42
CA PRO A 87 -16.46 -10.60 -5.04
C PRO A 87 -16.85 -10.16 -3.61
N VAL A 88 -15.86 -9.94 -2.75
CA VAL A 88 -16.09 -9.54 -1.36
C VAL A 88 -16.18 -8.02 -1.24
N VAL A 89 -15.25 -7.30 -1.88
CA VAL A 89 -15.10 -5.85 -1.69
C VAL A 89 -15.84 -5.01 -2.74
N GLY A 90 -16.15 -5.59 -3.89
CA GLY A 90 -16.88 -4.91 -4.95
C GLY A 90 -15.98 -4.19 -5.95
N THR A 91 -16.47 -4.01 -7.18
CA THR A 91 -15.71 -3.46 -8.30
C THR A 91 -15.27 -2.01 -8.08
N ALA A 92 -16.06 -1.21 -7.38
CA ALA A 92 -15.70 0.19 -7.10
C ALA A 92 -14.41 0.27 -6.28
N ARG A 93 -14.24 -0.61 -5.28
CA ARG A 93 -13.02 -0.68 -4.48
C ARG A 93 -11.83 -1.17 -5.29
N ILE A 94 -12.03 -2.13 -6.17
CA ILE A 94 -10.97 -2.66 -7.03
C ILE A 94 -10.49 -1.57 -7.98
N THR A 95 -11.40 -0.82 -8.59
CA THR A 95 -11.06 0.29 -9.49
C THR A 95 -10.29 1.37 -8.76
N ALA A 96 -10.75 1.74 -7.57
CA ALA A 96 -10.08 2.74 -6.73
C ALA A 96 -8.68 2.25 -6.31
N ALA A 97 -8.55 0.98 -5.95
CA ALA A 97 -7.26 0.40 -5.58
C ALA A 97 -6.27 0.46 -6.74
N ALA A 98 -6.68 0.07 -7.94
CA ALA A 98 -5.82 0.13 -9.13
C ALA A 98 -5.35 1.56 -9.41
N SER A 99 -6.24 2.52 -9.33
CA SER A 99 -5.93 3.94 -9.53
C SER A 99 -4.92 4.42 -8.47
N ASN A 100 -5.15 4.11 -7.20
CA ASN A 100 -4.28 4.52 -6.11
C ASN A 100 -2.90 3.85 -6.18
N MET A 101 -2.82 2.60 -6.62
CA MET A 101 -1.55 1.91 -6.86
C MET A 101 -0.76 2.59 -7.97
N ALA A 102 -1.43 2.96 -9.06
CA ALA A 102 -0.80 3.68 -10.17
C ALA A 102 -0.26 5.03 -9.72
N ARG A 103 -1.01 5.77 -8.92
CA ARG A 103 -0.60 7.06 -8.35
C ARG A 103 0.58 6.92 -7.38
N ALA A 104 0.67 5.79 -6.70
CA ALA A 104 1.80 5.49 -5.83
C ALA A 104 3.07 5.13 -6.61
N GLY A 105 2.98 4.99 -7.93
CA GLY A 105 4.12 4.62 -8.78
C GLY A 105 4.41 3.13 -8.81
N VAL A 106 3.50 2.32 -8.33
CA VAL A 106 3.69 0.85 -8.27
C VAL A 106 3.83 0.23 -9.64
N LEU A 107 3.08 0.76 -10.62
CA LEU A 107 3.00 0.22 -11.98
C LEU A 107 3.92 0.94 -12.97
N GLY A 108 4.71 1.89 -12.48
CA GLY A 108 5.59 2.68 -13.29
C GLY A 108 4.94 3.98 -13.78
N GLU A 109 5.79 4.89 -14.20
CA GLU A 109 5.41 6.26 -14.56
C GLU A 109 4.42 6.31 -15.73
N SER A 110 4.67 5.51 -16.78
CA SER A 110 3.83 5.54 -17.99
C SER A 110 2.38 5.13 -17.70
N LEU A 111 2.17 4.20 -16.78
CA LEU A 111 0.82 3.79 -16.43
C LEU A 111 0.14 4.84 -15.53
N GLY A 112 0.91 5.49 -14.66
CA GLY A 112 0.42 6.61 -13.88
C GLY A 112 -0.08 7.75 -14.76
N GLU A 113 0.68 8.08 -15.80
CA GLU A 113 0.29 9.08 -16.80
C GLU A 113 -1.01 8.70 -17.51
N LEU A 114 -1.14 7.44 -17.87
CA LEU A 114 -2.33 6.93 -18.55
C LEU A 114 -3.57 7.06 -17.66
N VAL A 115 -3.45 6.76 -16.39
CA VAL A 115 -4.54 6.91 -15.42
C VAL A 115 -4.93 8.38 -15.30
N ASP A 116 -3.98 9.28 -15.24
CA ASP A 116 -4.24 10.72 -15.14
C ASP A 116 -4.95 11.26 -16.40
N GLU A 117 -4.64 10.73 -17.57
CA GLU A 117 -5.34 11.10 -18.82
C GLU A 117 -6.81 10.66 -18.85
N ILE A 118 -7.11 9.52 -18.23
CA ILE A 118 -8.48 8.99 -18.19
C ILE A 118 -9.36 9.81 -17.23
N GLU A 119 -8.79 10.32 -16.19
CA GLU A 119 -9.49 11.12 -15.19
C GLU A 119 -9.55 12.60 -15.57
#